data_7605f451161527909b0acc1bf582dac6
#
_entry.id   7605f451161527909b0acc1bf582dac6
#
_cell.length_a   1.000
_cell.length_b   1.000
_cell.length_c   1.000
_cell.angle_alpha   90.00
_cell.angle_beta   90.00
_cell.angle_gamma   90.00
#
_symmetry.space_group_name_H-M   'P 1'
#
loop_
_entity.id
_entity.type
_entity.pdbx_description
1 polymer ?
#
loop_
_entity_poly.entity_id
_entity_poly.type
_entity_poly.pdbx_seq_one_letter_code
_entity_poly.pdbx_strand_id
1 'polypeptide(L)'
;LCFVGLMAMIDPPRAAVPDAVGKCRSAGIKVIMVTGDHPITAKAIAKGVGIISEGNETVEDIAQRLNIPVSQVNPREAKACVVHGSDLKDMTPEQLDEILRNHTEIVFAR
;
A
#
# COMPACT_ATOMS: atom_id res chain seq x y z
N LEU A 1 7.93 -38.31 3.51
CA LEU A 1 7.11 -37.15 3.81
C LEU A 1 5.69 -37.38 3.31
N CYS A 2 4.72 -37.09 4.16
CA CYS A 2 3.31 -37.17 3.81
C CYS A 2 2.69 -35.77 3.92
N PHE A 3 2.06 -35.31 2.84
CA PHE A 3 1.30 -34.07 2.85
C PHE A 3 0.03 -34.23 3.68
N VAL A 4 -0.11 -33.47 4.76
CA VAL A 4 -1.24 -33.56 5.69
C VAL A 4 -2.32 -32.56 5.33
N GLY A 5 -1.95 -31.36 4.91
CA GLY A 5 -2.89 -30.31 4.53
C GLY A 5 -2.29 -28.93 4.61
N LEU A 6 -3.10 -27.95 4.24
CA LEU A 6 -2.80 -26.55 4.35
C LEU A 6 -3.75 -25.89 5.37
N MET A 7 -3.18 -25.04 6.20
CA MET A 7 -3.93 -24.23 7.15
C MET A 7 -3.68 -22.75 6.86
N ALA A 8 -4.70 -21.93 6.96
CA ALA A 8 -4.61 -20.51 6.78
C ALA A 8 -5.15 -19.77 8.00
N MET A 9 -4.52 -18.65 8.32
CA MET A 9 -4.99 -17.73 9.36
C MET A 9 -5.24 -16.37 8.74
N ILE A 10 -6.30 -15.71 9.18
CA ILE A 10 -6.63 -14.34 8.79
C ILE A 10 -6.96 -13.53 10.03
N ASP A 11 -6.46 -12.32 10.09
CA ASP A 11 -6.84 -11.31 11.08
C ASP A 11 -7.43 -10.12 10.32
N PRO A 12 -8.75 -10.14 10.08
CA PRO A 12 -9.39 -9.08 9.30
C PRO A 12 -9.39 -7.76 10.06
N PRO A 13 -9.41 -6.62 9.35
CA PRO A 13 -9.59 -5.31 9.98
C PRO A 13 -10.89 -5.25 10.78
N ARG A 14 -10.91 -4.44 11.83
CA ARG A 14 -12.13 -4.19 12.61
C ARG A 14 -13.19 -3.54 11.73
N ALA A 15 -14.46 -3.83 11.98
CA ALA A 15 -15.58 -3.34 11.18
C ALA A 15 -15.68 -1.80 11.11
N ALA A 16 -15.20 -1.10 12.14
CA ALA A 16 -15.23 0.36 12.20
C ALA A 16 -14.09 1.04 11.38
N VAL A 17 -13.09 0.29 10.92
CA VAL A 17 -11.89 0.87 10.26
C VAL A 17 -12.23 1.54 8.93
N PRO A 18 -12.99 0.93 7.99
CA PRO A 18 -13.31 1.58 6.72
C PRO A 18 -14.04 2.92 6.90
N ASP A 19 -14.99 2.98 7.84
CA ASP A 19 -15.72 4.21 8.13
C ASP A 19 -14.81 5.29 8.72
N ALA A 20 -13.94 4.93 9.66
CA ALA A 20 -12.95 5.84 10.23
C ALA A 20 -11.98 6.39 9.18
N VAL A 21 -11.49 5.57 8.27
CA VAL A 21 -10.64 5.98 7.15
C VAL A 21 -11.38 6.97 6.26
N GLY A 22 -12.64 6.67 5.91
CA GLY A 22 -13.48 7.54 5.10
C GLY A 22 -13.69 8.91 5.73
N LYS A 23 -13.92 8.97 7.03
CA LYS A 23 -14.07 10.21 7.79
C LYS A 23 -12.78 11.05 7.79
N CYS A 24 -11.64 10.43 8.00
CA CYS A 24 -10.34 11.12 7.92
C CYS A 24 -10.11 11.71 6.53
N ARG A 25 -10.36 10.94 5.49
CA ARG A 25 -10.19 11.40 4.10
C ARG A 25 -11.13 12.54 3.76
N SER A 26 -12.38 12.48 4.20
CA SER A 26 -13.36 13.57 4.01
C SER A 26 -12.94 14.86 4.71
N ALA A 27 -12.23 14.75 5.82
CA ALA A 27 -11.66 15.89 6.54
C ALA A 27 -10.33 16.40 5.96
N GLY A 28 -9.87 15.84 4.84
CA GLY A 28 -8.60 16.21 4.22
C GLY A 28 -7.36 15.65 4.95
N ILE A 29 -7.56 14.67 5.83
CA ILE A 29 -6.48 14.04 6.60
C ILE A 29 -5.94 12.85 5.79
N LYS A 30 -4.63 12.85 5.54
CA LYS A 30 -3.95 11.74 4.90
C LYS A 30 -3.83 10.56 5.88
N VAL A 31 -4.30 9.39 5.46
CA VAL A 31 -4.18 8.15 6.24
C VAL A 31 -3.07 7.30 5.66
N ILE A 32 -2.10 6.93 6.48
CA ILE A 32 -0.95 6.12 6.11
C ILE A 32 -1.01 4.82 6.90
N MET A 33 -0.91 3.69 6.22
CA MET A 33 -0.84 2.38 6.84
C MET A 33 0.62 2.01 7.11
N VAL A 34 0.90 1.59 8.33
CA VAL A 34 2.22 1.04 8.71
C VAL A 34 2.00 -0.34 9.31
N THR A 35 2.62 -1.35 8.72
CA THR A 35 2.38 -2.74 9.11
C THR A 35 3.65 -3.58 9.04
N GLY A 36 3.71 -4.61 9.88
CA GLY A 36 4.72 -5.66 9.80
C GLY A 36 4.39 -6.76 8.79
N ASP A 37 3.27 -6.68 8.09
CA ASP A 37 2.87 -7.66 7.09
C ASP A 37 3.66 -7.51 5.78
N HIS A 38 3.63 -8.58 4.98
CA HIS A 38 4.21 -8.57 3.64
C HIS A 38 3.50 -7.53 2.74
N PRO A 39 4.22 -6.83 1.84
CA PRO A 39 3.64 -5.77 1.00
C PRO A 39 2.39 -6.18 0.22
N ILE A 40 2.32 -7.40 -0.29
CA ILE A 40 1.15 -7.90 -1.02
C ILE A 40 -0.07 -7.96 -0.11
N THR A 41 0.09 -8.49 1.11
CA THR A 41 -0.98 -8.55 2.11
C THR A 41 -1.38 -7.15 2.58
N ALA A 42 -0.41 -6.31 2.87
CA ALA A 42 -0.63 -4.92 3.29
C ALA A 42 -1.42 -4.13 2.24
N LYS A 43 -1.06 -4.29 0.96
CA LYS A 43 -1.78 -3.66 -0.16
C LYS A 43 -3.24 -4.13 -0.25
N ALA A 44 -3.47 -5.43 -0.12
CA ALA A 44 -4.83 -5.98 -0.14
C ALA A 44 -5.68 -5.46 1.02
N ILE A 45 -5.13 -5.39 2.22
CA ILE A 45 -5.81 -4.83 3.39
C ILE A 45 -6.08 -3.33 3.20
N ALA A 46 -5.10 -2.57 2.72
CA ALA A 46 -5.24 -1.13 2.47
C ALA A 46 -6.34 -0.82 1.45
N LYS A 47 -6.48 -1.64 0.41
CA LYS A 47 -7.61 -1.57 -0.52
C LYS A 47 -8.94 -1.89 0.16
N GLY A 48 -8.98 -2.93 0.98
CA GLY A 48 -10.19 -3.35 1.69
C GLY A 48 -10.72 -2.33 2.69
N VAL A 49 -9.85 -1.53 3.32
CA VAL A 49 -10.25 -0.50 4.30
C VAL A 49 -10.36 0.90 3.70
N GLY A 50 -10.08 1.08 2.40
CA GLY A 50 -10.22 2.36 1.72
C GLY A 50 -9.03 3.33 1.88
N ILE A 51 -7.89 2.88 2.39
CA ILE A 51 -6.64 3.65 2.39
C ILE A 51 -6.13 3.80 0.96
N ILE A 52 -6.18 2.72 0.17
CA ILE A 52 -6.02 2.77 -1.28
C ILE A 52 -7.40 2.74 -1.90
N SER A 53 -7.75 3.79 -2.64
CA SER A 53 -9.06 3.91 -3.29
C SER A 53 -9.20 2.92 -4.43
N GLU A 54 -10.42 2.49 -4.66
CA GLU A 54 -10.76 1.66 -5.81
C GLU A 54 -10.40 2.41 -7.11
N GLY A 55 -9.70 1.72 -8.00
CA GLY A 55 -9.21 2.31 -9.25
C GLY A 55 -7.88 3.03 -9.17
N ASN A 56 -7.33 3.28 -7.98
CA ASN A 56 -5.97 3.79 -7.84
C ASN A 56 -4.96 2.66 -7.93
N GLU A 57 -3.88 2.92 -8.63
CA GLU A 57 -2.85 1.95 -8.95
C GLU A 57 -1.52 2.33 -8.32
N THR A 58 -0.75 1.31 -7.94
CA THR A 58 0.68 1.45 -7.61
C THR A 58 1.51 1.41 -8.89
N VAL A 59 2.80 1.74 -8.79
CA VAL A 59 3.73 1.64 -9.93
C VAL A 59 3.74 0.23 -10.51
N GLU A 60 3.71 -0.79 -9.65
CA GLU A 60 3.68 -2.19 -10.06
C GLU A 60 2.40 -2.56 -10.81
N ASP A 61 1.25 -2.04 -10.37
CA ASP A 61 -0.04 -2.26 -11.04
C ASP A 61 -0.04 -1.65 -12.45
N ILE A 62 0.49 -0.44 -12.59
CA ILE A 62 0.62 0.25 -13.88
C ILE A 62 1.56 -0.51 -14.80
N ALA A 63 2.71 -0.95 -14.30
CA ALA A 63 3.66 -1.74 -15.06
C ALA A 63 3.05 -3.03 -15.59
N GLN A 64 2.28 -3.73 -14.77
CA GLN A 64 1.60 -4.96 -15.16
C GLN A 64 0.50 -4.70 -16.20
N ARG A 65 -0.29 -3.64 -16.01
CA ARG A 65 -1.36 -3.28 -16.94
C ARG A 65 -0.83 -2.90 -18.33
N LEU A 66 0.26 -2.14 -18.37
CA LEU A 66 0.87 -1.69 -19.62
C LEU A 66 1.88 -2.71 -20.20
N ASN A 67 2.16 -3.79 -19.46
CA ASN A 67 3.15 -4.81 -19.83
C ASN A 67 4.54 -4.22 -20.12
N ILE A 68 4.98 -3.31 -19.25
CA ILE A 68 6.29 -2.65 -19.31
C ILE A 68 7.05 -2.89 -18.00
N PRO A 69 8.40 -2.75 -18.01
CA PRO A 69 9.18 -2.82 -16.76
C PRO A 69 8.78 -1.72 -15.76
N VAL A 70 8.83 -2.02 -14.48
CA VAL A 70 8.54 -1.05 -13.40
C VAL A 70 9.41 0.21 -13.52
N SER A 71 10.67 0.06 -13.96
CA SER A 71 11.59 1.17 -14.16
C SER A 71 11.15 2.19 -15.22
N GLN A 72 10.27 1.80 -16.14
CA GLN A 72 9.71 2.69 -17.17
C GLN A 72 8.43 3.41 -16.75
N VAL A 73 7.84 3.04 -15.62
CA VAL A 73 6.66 3.71 -15.07
C VAL A 73 7.09 4.98 -14.36
N ASN A 74 6.45 6.11 -14.69
CA ASN A 74 6.66 7.34 -13.94
C ASN A 74 6.01 7.22 -12.54
N PRO A 75 6.80 7.29 -11.45
CA PRO A 75 6.25 7.19 -10.10
C PRO A 75 5.15 8.21 -9.79
N ARG A 76 5.16 9.36 -10.46
CA ARG A 76 4.15 10.41 -10.28
C ARG A 76 2.78 10.07 -10.85
N GLU A 77 2.70 9.11 -11.75
CA GLU A 77 1.42 8.62 -12.29
C GLU A 77 0.68 7.74 -11.30
N ALA A 78 1.38 7.10 -10.37
CA ALA A 78 0.79 6.28 -9.32
C ALA A 78 0.32 7.15 -8.16
N LYS A 79 -0.96 7.09 -7.82
CA LYS A 79 -1.51 7.77 -6.63
C LYS A 79 -1.27 6.98 -5.36
N ALA A 80 -1.17 5.67 -5.47
CA ALA A 80 -0.89 4.77 -4.38
C ALA A 80 0.59 4.35 -4.40
N CYS A 81 1.18 4.23 -3.22
CA CYS A 81 2.56 3.80 -3.04
C CYS A 81 2.65 2.79 -1.92
N VAL A 82 3.25 1.64 -2.20
CA VAL A 82 3.59 0.65 -1.18
C VAL A 82 5.11 0.60 -1.05
N VAL A 83 5.62 0.98 0.11
CA VAL A 83 7.05 1.03 0.40
C VAL A 83 7.44 -0.17 1.26
N HIS A 84 8.43 -0.91 0.81
CA HIS A 84 8.98 -2.03 1.57
C HIS A 84 9.89 -1.51 2.70
N GLY A 85 9.86 -2.17 3.87
CA GLY A 85 10.66 -1.75 5.02
C GLY A 85 12.18 -1.74 4.76
N SER A 86 12.65 -2.63 3.87
CA SER A 86 14.06 -2.61 3.44
C SER A 86 14.41 -1.31 2.73
N ASP A 87 13.54 -0.82 1.85
CA ASP A 87 13.75 0.42 1.10
C ASP A 87 13.66 1.63 2.03
N LEU A 88 12.72 1.60 2.98
CA LEU A 88 12.55 2.66 3.98
C LEU A 88 13.81 2.84 4.84
N LYS A 89 14.48 1.75 5.18
CA LYS A 89 15.70 1.77 5.99
C LYS A 89 16.84 2.55 5.32
N ASP A 90 16.92 2.46 3.99
CA ASP A 90 17.98 3.08 3.19
C ASP A 90 17.56 4.45 2.63
N MET A 91 16.33 4.90 2.88
CA MET A 91 15.85 6.20 2.44
C MET A 91 16.45 7.37 3.22
N THR A 92 16.77 8.43 2.48
CA THR A 92 17.09 9.72 3.09
C THR A 92 15.78 10.44 3.49
N PRO A 93 15.85 11.39 4.47
CA PRO A 93 14.66 12.20 4.82
C PRO A 93 14.04 12.92 3.63
N GLU A 94 14.86 13.39 2.68
CA GLU A 94 14.38 14.08 1.47
C GLU A 94 13.59 13.14 0.55
N GLN A 95 14.05 11.90 0.37
CA GLN A 95 13.35 10.87 -0.41
C GLN A 95 12.00 10.51 0.22
N LEU A 96 11.96 10.39 1.54
CA LEU A 96 10.72 10.13 2.28
C LEU A 96 9.73 11.29 2.13
N ASP A 97 10.21 12.53 2.25
CA ASP A 97 9.39 13.73 2.04
C ASP A 97 8.81 13.78 0.62
N GLU A 98 9.59 13.41 -0.39
CA GLU A 98 9.12 13.35 -1.77
C GLU A 98 7.97 12.34 -1.93
N ILE A 99 8.10 11.15 -1.35
CA ILE A 99 7.03 10.14 -1.37
C ILE A 99 5.77 10.66 -0.68
N LEU A 100 5.91 11.27 0.49
CA LEU A 100 4.79 11.82 1.26
C LEU A 100 4.06 12.96 0.54
N ARG A 101 4.78 13.73 -0.29
CA ARG A 101 4.19 14.84 -1.06
C ARG A 101 3.52 14.37 -2.36
N ASN A 102 4.13 13.43 -3.06
CA ASN A 102 3.72 13.01 -4.41
C ASN A 102 2.61 11.98 -4.41
N HIS A 103 2.46 11.21 -3.33
CA HIS A 103 1.45 10.17 -3.22
C HIS A 103 0.42 10.53 -2.18
N THR A 104 -0.85 10.30 -2.51
CA THR A 104 -1.97 10.55 -1.59
C THR A 104 -2.31 9.33 -0.73
N GLU A 105 -1.93 8.15 -1.17
CA GLU A 105 -2.26 6.88 -0.56
C GLU A 105 -0.97 6.07 -0.36
N ILE A 106 -0.58 5.87 0.90
CA ILE A 106 0.74 5.33 1.23
C ILE A 106 0.60 4.17 2.21
N VAL A 107 1.35 3.10 1.94
CA VAL A 107 1.48 1.93 2.80
C VAL A 107 2.96 1.65 3.03
N PHE A 108 3.36 1.55 4.28
CA PHE A 108 4.67 1.05 4.68
C PHE A 108 4.51 -0.39 5.19
N ALA A 109 5.16 -1.33 4.54
CA ALA A 109 5.07 -2.76 4.83
C ALA A 109 6.45 -3.37 5.02
N ARG A 110 6.53 -4.46 5.80
CA ARG A 110 7.80 -5.12 6.10
C ARG A 110 8.40 -5.87 4.91
#